data_0249d03fab2febab6fa69cb3ad24125d
#
_entry.id   0249d03fab2febab6fa69cb3ad24125d
#
_cell.length_a   1.000
_cell.length_b   1.000
_cell.length_c   1.000
_cell.angle_alpha   90.00
_cell.angle_beta   90.00
_cell.angle_gamma   90.00
#
_symmetry.space_group_name_H-M   'P 1'
#
loop_
_entity.id
_entity.type
_entity.pdbx_description
1 polymer ?
#
loop_
_entity_poly.entity_id
_entity_poly.type
_entity_poly.pdbx_seq_one_letter_code
_entity_poly.pdbx_strand_id
1 'polypeptide(L)'
;MFFEFGIKDFIDILLVAFLLYYTYKLMKASGSINVFTGILVFILIWLVVSQVLEMKLLGSIFDKLVSVGVLALIVLFQDEIRRFLLTLGSHQHASALVRFFTGNKKEGMEHDEIMPVVMACISMGKQKVGALIVVEHNMPLDDVVRTGEIINADINQRLIENIFFKNSPLHDGAMVISKKRIKAAGCILPVSHNLDIPKELGLRHRAAMGISQVSDAHAIIVSEETGSISVAYKGQFYPVSYT
;
A
#
# COMPACT_ATOMS: atom_id res chain seq x y z
N MET A 1 -24.20 41.09 -8.78
CA MET A 1 -24.74 39.72 -8.63
C MET A 1 -24.30 39.25 -7.26
N PHE A 2 -25.15 39.39 -6.26
CA PHE A 2 -24.82 39.00 -4.88
C PHE A 2 -24.95 37.48 -4.78
N PHE A 3 -23.85 36.80 -4.51
CA PHE A 3 -23.88 35.37 -4.19
C PHE A 3 -24.54 35.23 -2.81
N GLU A 4 -25.77 34.75 -2.77
CA GLU A 4 -26.37 34.32 -1.51
C GLU A 4 -25.70 33.02 -1.08
N PHE A 5 -24.74 33.12 -0.19
CA PHE A 5 -24.07 31.97 0.42
C PHE A 5 -25.10 31.16 1.23
N GLY A 6 -25.54 30.05 0.70
CA GLY A 6 -26.43 29.12 1.36
C GLY A 6 -25.68 27.99 2.08
N ILE A 7 -26.39 27.27 2.93
CA ILE A 7 -25.87 26.08 3.61
C ILE A 7 -25.36 25.03 2.59
N LYS A 8 -25.95 24.98 1.42
CA LYS A 8 -25.53 24.08 0.31
C LYS A 8 -24.14 24.43 -0.21
N ASP A 9 -23.83 25.72 -0.36
CA ASP A 9 -22.54 26.19 -0.87
C ASP A 9 -21.42 25.90 0.14
N PHE A 10 -21.73 26.00 1.43
CA PHE A 10 -20.78 25.62 2.48
C PHE A 10 -20.46 24.11 2.47
N ILE A 11 -21.47 23.26 2.29
CA ILE A 11 -21.30 21.81 2.19
C ILE A 11 -20.51 21.44 0.93
N ASP A 12 -20.78 22.13 -0.19
CA ASP A 12 -20.10 21.89 -1.47
C ASP A 12 -18.61 22.24 -1.36
N ILE A 13 -18.28 23.40 -0.80
CA ILE A 13 -16.87 23.81 -0.54
C ILE A 13 -16.18 22.80 0.37
N LEU A 14 -16.84 22.32 1.43
CA LEU A 14 -16.27 21.37 2.38
C LEU A 14 -16.03 20.00 1.73
N LEU A 15 -16.98 19.54 0.90
CA LEU A 15 -16.83 18.29 0.13
C LEU A 15 -15.69 18.37 -0.88
N VAL A 16 -15.60 19.48 -1.63
CA VAL A 16 -14.49 19.69 -2.59
C VAL A 16 -13.14 19.77 -1.86
N ALA A 17 -13.07 20.49 -0.76
CA ALA A 17 -11.85 20.57 0.05
C ALA A 17 -11.44 19.19 0.59
N PHE A 18 -12.39 18.39 1.07
CA PHE A 18 -12.17 17.02 1.54
C PHE A 18 -11.68 16.11 0.41
N LEU A 19 -12.30 16.20 -0.77
CA LEU A 19 -11.91 15.42 -1.94
C LEU A 19 -10.49 15.77 -2.38
N LEU A 20 -10.14 17.06 -2.46
CA LEU A 20 -8.79 17.52 -2.80
C LEU A 20 -7.75 17.07 -1.76
N TYR A 21 -8.08 17.17 -0.48
CA TYR A 21 -7.20 16.70 0.60
C TYR A 21 -6.95 15.19 0.52
N TYR A 22 -8.01 14.41 0.26
CA TYR A 22 -7.89 12.95 0.17
C TYR A 22 -7.08 12.53 -1.05
N THR A 23 -7.30 13.20 -2.19
CA THR A 23 -6.53 13.01 -3.43
C THR A 23 -5.05 13.34 -3.19
N TYR A 24 -4.73 14.48 -2.58
CA TYR A 24 -3.36 14.85 -2.21
C TYR A 24 -2.70 13.80 -1.32
N LYS A 25 -3.40 13.32 -0.29
CA LYS A 25 -2.89 12.30 0.63
C LYS A 25 -2.58 10.98 -0.09
N LEU A 26 -3.45 10.57 -1.01
CA LEU A 26 -3.26 9.35 -1.81
C LEU A 26 -2.02 9.45 -2.72
N MET A 27 -1.85 10.60 -3.36
CA MET A 27 -0.75 10.85 -4.29
C MET A 27 0.60 11.01 -3.58
N LYS A 28 0.60 11.55 -2.37
CA LYS A 28 1.81 11.61 -1.53
C LYS A 28 2.31 10.22 -1.17
N ALA A 29 1.41 9.25 -0.99
CA ALA A 29 1.76 7.87 -0.69
C ALA A 29 2.32 7.11 -1.92
N SER A 30 1.92 7.49 -3.14
CA SER A 30 2.35 6.83 -4.39
C SER A 30 3.63 7.42 -5.03
N GLY A 31 4.22 8.46 -4.44
CA GLY A 31 5.40 9.14 -5.01
C GLY A 31 5.12 9.99 -6.26
N SER A 32 3.87 10.06 -6.71
CA SER A 32 3.45 10.77 -7.94
C SER A 32 3.19 12.27 -7.75
N ILE A 33 3.65 12.85 -6.63
CA ILE A 33 3.37 14.25 -6.27
C ILE A 33 3.90 15.25 -7.30
N ASN A 34 5.02 14.95 -7.96
CA ASN A 34 5.61 15.82 -8.97
C ASN A 34 4.73 15.92 -10.23
N VAL A 35 4.10 14.80 -10.61
CA VAL A 35 3.16 14.77 -11.75
C VAL A 35 1.92 15.59 -11.43
N PHE A 36 1.37 15.45 -10.22
CA PHE A 36 0.23 16.24 -9.77
C PHE A 36 0.51 17.74 -9.77
N THR A 37 1.67 18.13 -9.24
CA THR A 37 2.09 19.54 -9.25
C THR A 37 2.21 20.08 -10.68
N GLY A 38 2.76 19.29 -11.61
CA GLY A 38 2.83 19.64 -13.02
C GLY A 38 1.46 19.84 -13.66
N ILE A 39 0.50 18.97 -13.37
CA ILE A 39 -0.88 19.08 -13.85
C ILE A 39 -1.56 20.33 -13.29
N LEU A 40 -1.39 20.60 -12.00
CA LEU A 40 -1.98 21.76 -11.34
C LEU A 40 -1.43 23.08 -11.92
N VAL A 41 -0.14 23.16 -12.16
CA VAL A 41 0.50 24.30 -12.84
C VAL A 41 -0.03 24.45 -14.26
N PHE A 42 -0.17 23.35 -15.00
CA PHE A 42 -0.72 23.39 -16.36
C PHE A 42 -2.17 23.90 -16.40
N ILE A 43 -3.03 23.44 -15.48
CA ILE A 43 -4.41 23.91 -15.35
C ILE A 43 -4.46 25.41 -15.02
N LEU A 44 -3.57 25.86 -14.13
CA LEU A 44 -3.48 27.26 -13.74
C LEU A 44 -3.06 28.14 -14.92
N ILE A 45 -2.07 27.72 -15.72
CA ILE A 45 -1.67 28.42 -16.93
C ILE A 45 -2.82 28.46 -17.94
N TRP A 46 -3.51 27.33 -18.15
CA TRP A 46 -4.67 27.28 -19.04
C TRP A 46 -5.77 28.25 -18.61
N LEU A 47 -6.13 28.29 -17.32
CA LEU A 47 -7.11 29.23 -16.77
C LEU A 47 -6.70 30.69 -17.02
N VAL A 48 -5.45 31.04 -16.77
CA VAL A 48 -4.94 32.40 -16.99
C VAL A 48 -5.03 32.78 -18.48
N VAL A 49 -4.58 31.91 -19.37
CA VAL A 49 -4.56 32.16 -20.81
C VAL A 49 -5.98 32.23 -21.40
N SER A 50 -6.84 31.31 -20.97
CA SER A 50 -8.19 31.17 -21.55
C SER A 50 -9.20 32.17 -20.95
N GLN A 51 -9.15 32.40 -19.63
CA GLN A 51 -10.18 33.19 -18.91
C GLN A 51 -9.71 34.63 -18.60
N VAL A 52 -8.42 34.84 -18.29
CA VAL A 52 -7.94 36.17 -17.88
C VAL A 52 -7.40 36.95 -19.08
N LEU A 53 -6.61 36.31 -19.95
CA LEU A 53 -6.00 36.95 -21.11
C LEU A 53 -6.89 36.87 -22.37
N GLU A 54 -7.96 36.07 -22.37
CA GLU A 54 -8.91 35.85 -23.48
C GLU A 54 -8.22 35.60 -24.83
N MET A 55 -7.04 34.89 -24.82
CA MET A 55 -6.22 34.64 -26.00
C MET A 55 -6.85 33.55 -26.87
N LYS A 56 -7.57 33.92 -27.92
CA LYS A 56 -8.34 32.98 -28.76
C LYS A 56 -7.52 31.87 -29.40
N LEU A 57 -6.32 32.15 -29.92
CA LEU A 57 -5.48 31.16 -30.61
C LEU A 57 -4.84 30.19 -29.59
N LEU A 58 -4.19 30.73 -28.56
CA LEU A 58 -3.57 29.93 -27.50
C LEU A 58 -4.64 29.18 -26.68
N GLY A 59 -5.77 29.82 -26.35
CA GLY A 59 -6.89 29.18 -25.67
C GLY A 59 -7.39 27.96 -26.44
N SER A 60 -7.61 28.07 -27.76
CA SER A 60 -8.04 26.94 -28.61
C SER A 60 -7.03 25.77 -28.62
N ILE A 61 -5.75 26.05 -28.56
CA ILE A 61 -4.70 25.01 -28.46
C ILE A 61 -4.76 24.33 -27.10
N PHE A 62 -4.84 25.11 -26.02
CA PHE A 62 -4.95 24.55 -24.65
C PHE A 62 -6.24 23.75 -24.45
N ASP A 63 -7.38 24.17 -25.01
CA ASP A 63 -8.64 23.43 -24.93
C ASP A 63 -8.53 22.04 -25.57
N LYS A 64 -7.86 21.95 -26.74
CA LYS A 64 -7.56 20.67 -27.38
C LYS A 64 -6.59 19.82 -26.57
N LEU A 65 -5.55 20.43 -26.00
CA LEU A 65 -4.59 19.73 -25.13
C LEU A 65 -5.27 19.21 -23.87
N VAL A 66 -6.17 19.98 -23.24
CA VAL A 66 -6.95 19.52 -22.07
C VAL A 66 -7.84 18.35 -22.45
N SER A 67 -8.53 18.43 -23.59
CA SER A 67 -9.42 17.35 -24.05
C SER A 67 -8.69 16.02 -24.26
N VAL A 68 -7.52 16.05 -24.91
CA VAL A 68 -6.65 14.86 -25.08
C VAL A 68 -5.96 14.48 -23.76
N GLY A 69 -5.58 15.49 -22.98
CA GLY A 69 -4.86 15.33 -21.70
C GLY A 69 -5.69 14.56 -20.66
N VAL A 70 -7.01 14.74 -20.63
CA VAL A 70 -7.90 13.97 -19.73
C VAL A 70 -7.81 12.47 -20.02
N LEU A 71 -7.83 12.07 -21.29
CA LEU A 71 -7.64 10.68 -21.69
C LEU A 71 -6.27 10.15 -21.28
N ALA A 72 -5.23 10.93 -21.53
CA ALA A 72 -3.86 10.58 -21.14
C ALA A 72 -3.72 10.44 -19.62
N LEU A 73 -4.40 11.31 -18.84
CA LEU A 73 -4.43 11.23 -17.37
C LEU A 73 -5.12 9.97 -16.86
N ILE A 74 -6.23 9.56 -17.47
CA ILE A 74 -6.92 8.33 -17.09
C ILE A 74 -6.00 7.11 -17.28
N VAL A 75 -5.25 7.08 -18.38
CA VAL A 75 -4.28 6.00 -18.65
C VAL A 75 -3.10 6.08 -17.69
N LEU A 76 -2.57 7.29 -17.42
CA LEU A 76 -1.44 7.48 -16.51
C LEU A 76 -1.77 7.09 -15.06
N PHE A 77 -2.99 7.40 -14.60
CA PHE A 77 -3.45 7.11 -13.23
C PHE A 77 -4.32 5.85 -13.14
N GLN A 78 -4.24 4.97 -14.13
CA GLN A 78 -5.00 3.72 -14.14
C GLN A 78 -4.77 2.89 -12.88
N ASP A 79 -3.53 2.77 -12.43
CA ASP A 79 -3.17 1.98 -11.24
C ASP A 79 -3.65 2.66 -9.95
N GLU A 80 -3.57 3.98 -9.85
CA GLU A 80 -4.08 4.75 -8.72
C GLU A 80 -5.61 4.66 -8.61
N ILE A 81 -6.30 4.77 -9.74
CA ILE A 81 -7.76 4.60 -9.82
C ILE A 81 -8.15 3.19 -9.40
N ARG A 82 -7.44 2.18 -9.88
CA ARG A 82 -7.67 0.78 -9.49
C ARG A 82 -7.48 0.57 -7.99
N ARG A 83 -6.39 1.09 -7.42
CA ARG A 83 -6.12 1.02 -5.97
C ARG A 83 -7.19 1.74 -5.16
N PHE A 84 -7.60 2.93 -5.61
CA PHE A 84 -8.67 3.69 -4.97
C PHE A 84 -9.99 2.91 -4.94
N LEU A 85 -10.39 2.33 -6.07
CA LEU A 85 -11.61 1.52 -6.16
C LEU A 85 -11.52 0.25 -5.30
N LEU A 86 -10.37 -0.42 -5.25
CA LEU A 86 -10.13 -1.56 -4.35
C LEU A 86 -10.23 -1.15 -2.88
N THR A 87 -9.68 0.01 -2.52
CA THR A 87 -9.76 0.54 -1.14
C THR A 87 -11.20 0.93 -0.77
N LEU A 88 -11.97 1.49 -1.70
CA LEU A 88 -13.39 1.77 -1.49
C LEU A 88 -14.23 0.49 -1.42
N GLY A 89 -13.90 -0.51 -2.24
CA GLY A 89 -14.57 -1.81 -2.27
C GLY A 89 -14.16 -2.73 -1.13
N SER A 90 -12.99 -2.51 -0.52
CA SER A 90 -12.59 -3.21 0.68
C SER A 90 -13.48 -2.78 1.84
N HIS A 91 -14.10 -3.77 2.50
CA HIS A 91 -15.20 -3.62 3.47
C HIS A 91 -14.93 -2.73 4.72
N GLN A 92 -13.86 -1.93 4.77
CA GLN A 92 -13.58 -1.08 5.92
C GLN A 92 -14.67 -0.01 6.18
N HIS A 93 -15.32 0.50 5.14
CA HIS A 93 -16.41 1.47 5.32
C HIS A 93 -17.80 0.82 5.34
N ALA A 94 -17.99 -0.29 4.62
CA ALA A 94 -19.22 -1.09 4.72
C ALA A 94 -19.32 -1.81 6.06
N SER A 95 -18.19 -2.23 6.65
CA SER A 95 -18.18 -2.88 7.97
C SER A 95 -18.53 -1.94 9.12
N ALA A 96 -18.36 -0.63 8.99
CA ALA A 96 -18.83 0.31 10.02
C ALA A 96 -20.35 0.31 10.13
N LEU A 97 -21.07 0.22 9.01
CA LEU A 97 -22.54 0.13 9.00
C LEU A 97 -23.01 -1.29 9.36
N VAL A 98 -22.34 -2.33 8.84
CA VAL A 98 -22.66 -3.73 9.16
C VAL A 98 -22.27 -4.08 10.61
N ARG A 99 -21.20 -3.51 11.17
CA ARG A 99 -20.80 -3.65 12.59
C ARG A 99 -21.82 -3.07 13.56
N PHE A 100 -22.58 -2.06 13.13
CA PHE A 100 -23.70 -1.53 13.93
C PHE A 100 -24.87 -2.53 14.00
N PHE A 101 -25.01 -3.43 13.01
CA PHE A 101 -26.10 -4.41 12.93
C PHE A 101 -25.72 -5.85 13.32
N THR A 102 -24.44 -6.23 13.28
CA THR A 102 -24.00 -7.63 13.48
C THR A 102 -22.87 -7.80 14.49
N GLY A 103 -22.89 -7.14 15.64
CA GLY A 103 -22.05 -7.48 16.80
C GLY A 103 -20.64 -8.02 16.49
N ASN A 104 -19.69 -7.19 16.70
CA ASN A 104 -18.24 -7.34 16.91
C ASN A 104 -17.64 -8.77 16.79
N LYS A 105 -17.18 -9.19 15.62
CA LYS A 105 -16.11 -10.17 15.50
C LYS A 105 -14.87 -9.49 14.95
N LYS A 106 -13.90 -9.19 15.82
CA LYS A 106 -12.55 -8.84 15.42
C LYS A 106 -11.94 -10.07 14.74
N GLU A 107 -11.84 -10.08 13.41
CA GLU A 107 -11.01 -11.03 12.66
C GLU A 107 -9.53 -10.57 12.73
N GLY A 108 -9.01 -10.45 13.94
CA GLY A 108 -7.57 -10.42 14.16
C GLY A 108 -7.09 -11.85 14.36
N MET A 109 -5.83 -12.15 14.01
CA MET A 109 -5.21 -13.40 14.42
C MET A 109 -5.30 -13.51 15.94
N GLU A 110 -5.79 -14.64 16.44
CA GLU A 110 -5.82 -14.92 17.88
C GLU A 110 -4.40 -15.12 18.40
N HIS A 111 -4.21 -14.94 19.71
CA HIS A 111 -2.91 -15.03 20.35
C HIS A 111 -2.17 -16.35 20.05
N ASP A 112 -2.93 -17.44 19.96
CA ASP A 112 -2.39 -18.78 19.66
C ASP A 112 -1.86 -18.91 18.22
N GLU A 113 -2.32 -18.09 17.29
CA GLU A 113 -1.87 -18.12 15.88
C GLU A 113 -0.66 -17.19 15.62
N ILE A 114 -0.55 -16.14 16.42
CA ILE A 114 0.57 -15.18 16.32
C ILE A 114 1.83 -15.76 16.95
N MET A 115 1.70 -16.49 18.07
CA MET A 115 2.86 -17.00 18.82
C MET A 115 3.82 -17.87 17.98
N PRO A 116 3.36 -18.81 17.13
CA PRO A 116 4.28 -19.58 16.29
C PRO A 116 5.07 -18.71 15.33
N VAL A 117 4.49 -17.61 14.81
CA VAL A 117 5.21 -16.65 13.93
C VAL A 117 6.25 -15.89 14.72
N VAL A 118 5.91 -15.39 15.91
CA VAL A 118 6.82 -14.66 16.80
C VAL A 118 7.99 -15.54 17.21
N MET A 119 7.72 -16.78 17.63
CA MET A 119 8.75 -17.72 18.05
C MET A 119 9.69 -18.11 16.90
N ALA A 120 9.15 -18.30 15.68
CA ALA A 120 9.96 -18.52 14.48
C ALA A 120 10.86 -17.31 14.19
N CYS A 121 10.34 -16.09 14.24
CA CYS A 121 11.11 -14.88 14.02
C CYS A 121 12.24 -14.71 15.05
N ILE A 122 11.97 -14.95 16.34
CA ILE A 122 12.99 -14.89 17.40
C ILE A 122 14.06 -15.96 17.19
N SER A 123 13.65 -17.19 16.86
CA SER A 123 14.58 -18.30 16.58
C SER A 123 15.49 -18.00 15.38
N MET A 124 14.88 -17.55 14.27
CA MET A 124 15.62 -17.16 13.05
C MET A 124 16.54 -15.95 13.29
N GLY A 125 16.09 -14.97 14.07
CA GLY A 125 16.88 -13.81 14.44
C GLY A 125 18.15 -14.20 15.20
N LYS A 126 18.05 -15.11 16.20
CA LYS A 126 19.20 -15.65 16.94
C LYS A 126 20.20 -16.40 16.05
N GLN A 127 19.69 -17.08 15.02
CA GLN A 127 20.51 -17.84 14.07
C GLN A 127 20.98 -17.00 12.88
N LYS A 128 20.57 -15.73 12.80
CA LYS A 128 20.81 -14.84 11.65
C LYS A 128 20.30 -15.43 10.33
N VAL A 129 19.16 -16.06 10.38
CA VAL A 129 18.45 -16.57 9.20
C VAL A 129 17.50 -15.48 8.72
N GLY A 130 17.69 -14.99 7.49
CA GLY A 130 16.86 -13.97 6.90
C GLY A 130 15.48 -14.49 6.55
N ALA A 131 14.43 -13.75 6.91
CA ALA A 131 13.05 -14.11 6.59
C ALA A 131 12.23 -12.88 6.17
N LEU A 132 11.23 -13.11 5.32
CA LEU A 132 10.25 -12.12 4.91
C LEU A 132 8.85 -12.73 4.96
N ILE A 133 8.06 -12.33 5.93
CA ILE A 133 6.74 -12.87 6.21
C ILE A 133 5.71 -11.76 5.98
N VAL A 134 4.75 -11.97 5.09
CA VAL A 134 3.67 -11.02 4.80
C VAL A 134 2.37 -11.55 5.35
N VAL A 135 1.78 -10.78 6.24
CA VAL A 135 0.45 -11.08 6.82
C VAL A 135 -0.58 -10.24 6.10
N GLU A 136 -1.43 -10.91 5.32
CA GLU A 136 -2.57 -10.31 4.63
C GLU A 136 -3.58 -9.79 5.64
N HIS A 137 -4.17 -8.63 5.35
CA HIS A 137 -5.20 -8.04 6.20
C HIS A 137 -6.54 -7.95 5.44
N ASN A 138 -6.96 -6.76 4.99
CA ASN A 138 -8.23 -6.64 4.27
C ASN A 138 -8.05 -6.70 2.75
N MET A 139 -6.90 -6.29 2.25
CA MET A 139 -6.60 -6.28 0.83
C MET A 139 -6.04 -7.64 0.41
N PRO A 140 -6.74 -8.39 -0.48
CA PRO A 140 -6.26 -9.70 -0.93
C PRO A 140 -4.95 -9.58 -1.69
N LEU A 141 -4.04 -10.54 -1.43
CA LEU A 141 -2.72 -10.62 -2.06
C LEU A 141 -2.66 -11.78 -3.08
N ASP A 142 -3.77 -12.12 -3.72
CA ASP A 142 -3.83 -13.25 -4.66
C ASP A 142 -2.83 -13.13 -5.81
N ASP A 143 -2.55 -11.90 -6.29
CA ASP A 143 -1.57 -11.67 -7.35
C ASP A 143 -0.14 -11.99 -6.87
N VAL A 144 0.19 -11.69 -5.61
CA VAL A 144 1.46 -12.05 -4.98
C VAL A 144 1.54 -13.56 -4.75
N VAL A 145 0.49 -14.15 -4.19
CA VAL A 145 0.40 -15.60 -3.91
C VAL A 145 0.63 -16.44 -5.15
N ARG A 146 0.13 -16.02 -6.32
CA ARG A 146 0.31 -16.73 -7.59
C ARG A 146 1.76 -16.76 -8.09
N THR A 147 2.64 -15.90 -7.57
CA THR A 147 4.05 -15.89 -7.98
C THR A 147 4.90 -16.89 -7.22
N GLY A 148 4.39 -17.46 -6.13
CA GLY A 148 5.08 -18.42 -5.28
C GLY A 148 4.46 -19.82 -5.32
N GLU A 149 5.01 -20.71 -4.50
CA GLU A 149 4.52 -22.08 -4.32
C GLU A 149 3.39 -22.12 -3.29
N ILE A 150 2.25 -22.70 -3.66
CA ILE A 150 1.09 -22.83 -2.79
C ILE A 150 1.34 -23.91 -1.73
N ILE A 151 1.32 -23.55 -0.47
CA ILE A 151 1.55 -24.46 0.67
C ILE A 151 0.23 -24.83 1.34
N ASN A 152 -0.62 -23.85 1.60
CA ASN A 152 -1.91 -24.00 2.26
C ASN A 152 -1.86 -24.84 3.57
N ALA A 153 -0.91 -24.53 4.45
CA ALA A 153 -0.68 -25.22 5.71
C ALA A 153 -1.09 -24.38 6.92
N ASP A 154 -1.28 -25.04 8.08
CA ASP A 154 -1.48 -24.37 9.35
C ASP A 154 -0.19 -23.65 9.80
N ILE A 155 -0.35 -22.55 10.55
CA ILE A 155 0.78 -21.77 11.04
C ILE A 155 1.52 -22.60 12.09
N ASN A 156 2.78 -22.94 11.82
CA ASN A 156 3.63 -23.72 12.69
C ASN A 156 5.05 -23.19 12.67
N GLN A 157 5.65 -23.01 13.85
CA GLN A 157 7.01 -22.47 13.99
C GLN A 157 8.02 -23.24 13.15
N ARG A 158 8.05 -24.58 13.24
CA ARG A 158 9.00 -25.42 12.54
C ARG A 158 8.86 -25.37 11.01
N LEU A 159 7.61 -25.24 10.54
CA LEU A 159 7.34 -25.08 9.10
C LEU A 159 7.89 -23.75 8.59
N ILE A 160 7.68 -22.66 9.36
CA ILE A 160 8.21 -21.33 9.01
C ILE A 160 9.75 -21.38 8.96
N GLU A 161 10.40 -21.95 9.98
CA GLU A 161 11.85 -22.10 10.03
C GLU A 161 12.39 -22.95 8.85
N ASN A 162 11.68 -24.00 8.46
CA ASN A 162 12.03 -24.83 7.29
C ASN A 162 11.87 -24.08 5.96
N ILE A 163 10.84 -23.26 5.81
CA ILE A 163 10.63 -22.45 4.61
C ILE A 163 11.83 -21.51 4.42
N PHE A 164 12.29 -20.86 5.48
CA PHE A 164 13.40 -19.89 5.42
C PHE A 164 14.78 -20.51 5.65
N PHE A 165 14.87 -21.83 5.75
CA PHE A 165 16.16 -22.51 5.84
C PHE A 165 17.01 -22.20 4.60
N LYS A 166 18.26 -21.75 4.80
CA LYS A 166 19.12 -21.15 3.78
C LYS A 166 19.33 -21.97 2.50
N ASN A 167 19.17 -23.29 2.57
CA ASN A 167 19.29 -24.18 1.41
C ASN A 167 17.92 -24.69 0.90
N SER A 168 16.82 -24.20 1.44
CA SER A 168 15.48 -24.54 0.94
C SER A 168 15.19 -23.77 -0.35
N PRO A 169 14.58 -24.39 -1.39
CA PRO A 169 14.11 -23.67 -2.57
C PRO A 169 13.10 -22.56 -2.28
N LEU A 170 12.43 -22.62 -1.13
CA LEU A 170 11.36 -21.71 -0.74
C LEU A 170 11.85 -20.46 0.01
N HIS A 171 13.13 -20.39 0.39
CA HIS A 171 13.65 -19.29 1.22
C HIS A 171 13.84 -17.98 0.46
N ASP A 172 13.93 -18.05 -0.87
CA ASP A 172 14.10 -16.87 -1.71
C ASP A 172 12.72 -16.31 -2.08
N GLY A 173 12.37 -15.20 -1.45
CA GLY A 173 11.07 -14.56 -1.57
C GLY A 173 10.34 -14.40 -0.24
N ALA A 174 9.03 -14.13 -0.32
CA ALA A 174 8.19 -13.94 0.84
C ALA A 174 7.29 -15.14 1.11
N MET A 175 7.03 -15.40 2.37
CA MET A 175 5.95 -16.28 2.81
C MET A 175 4.71 -15.43 3.07
N VAL A 176 3.56 -15.82 2.52
CA VAL A 176 2.29 -15.12 2.69
C VAL A 176 1.38 -15.90 3.64
N ILE A 177 0.93 -15.21 4.69
CA ILE A 177 -0.09 -15.70 5.61
C ILE A 177 -1.41 -15.00 5.27
N SER A 178 -2.44 -15.78 4.96
CA SER A 178 -3.79 -15.31 4.66
C SER A 178 -4.80 -16.21 5.37
N LYS A 179 -5.85 -15.60 5.94
CA LYS A 179 -6.95 -16.32 6.63
C LYS A 179 -6.45 -17.38 7.62
N LYS A 180 -5.48 -16.98 8.45
CA LYS A 180 -4.92 -17.83 9.52
C LYS A 180 -4.15 -19.07 9.02
N ARG A 181 -3.66 -19.06 7.78
CA ARG A 181 -2.91 -20.16 7.17
C ARG A 181 -1.68 -19.64 6.42
N ILE A 182 -0.62 -20.43 6.36
CA ILE A 182 0.49 -20.22 5.44
C ILE A 182 -0.03 -20.52 4.05
N LYS A 183 -0.27 -19.50 3.24
CA LYS A 183 -0.90 -19.63 1.91
C LYS A 183 0.10 -20.07 0.86
N ALA A 184 1.24 -19.38 0.80
CA ALA A 184 2.30 -19.62 -0.18
C ALA A 184 3.66 -19.19 0.37
N ALA A 185 4.74 -19.67 -0.25
CA ALA A 185 6.11 -19.25 0.03
C ALA A 185 6.89 -19.05 -1.28
N GLY A 186 8.08 -18.40 -1.20
CA GLY A 186 8.83 -18.02 -2.39
C GLY A 186 8.13 -16.97 -3.24
N CYS A 187 7.23 -16.19 -2.66
CA CYS A 187 6.46 -15.18 -3.40
C CYS A 187 7.32 -13.96 -3.74
N ILE A 188 7.12 -13.42 -4.95
CA ILE A 188 7.79 -12.22 -5.44
C ILE A 188 6.99 -11.00 -5.01
N LEU A 189 7.65 -10.06 -4.34
CA LEU A 189 7.06 -8.80 -3.89
C LEU A 189 7.52 -7.63 -4.75
N PRO A 190 6.71 -6.57 -4.87
CA PRO A 190 7.17 -5.31 -5.45
C PRO A 190 8.28 -4.71 -4.58
N VAL A 191 9.36 -4.26 -5.22
CA VAL A 191 10.51 -3.65 -4.53
C VAL A 191 10.34 -2.14 -4.52
N SER A 192 10.47 -1.52 -3.35
CA SER A 192 10.45 -0.05 -3.25
C SER A 192 11.71 0.56 -3.85
N HIS A 193 11.54 1.53 -4.74
CA HIS A 193 12.61 2.34 -5.30
C HIS A 193 12.86 3.63 -4.51
N ASN A 194 12.26 3.77 -3.32
CA ASN A 194 12.45 4.94 -2.49
C ASN A 194 13.93 5.08 -2.09
N LEU A 195 14.53 6.22 -2.40
CA LEU A 195 15.93 6.54 -2.10
C LEU A 195 16.15 6.86 -0.62
N ASP A 196 15.10 7.14 0.14
CA ASP A 196 15.17 7.43 1.58
C ASP A 196 15.39 6.15 2.43
N ILE A 197 15.27 4.97 1.81
CA ILE A 197 15.58 3.71 2.49
C ILE A 197 17.09 3.61 2.64
N PRO A 198 17.61 3.47 3.88
CA PRO A 198 19.05 3.32 4.11
C PRO A 198 19.65 2.22 3.22
N LYS A 199 20.84 2.51 2.63
CA LYS A 199 21.50 1.58 1.70
C LYS A 199 21.93 0.27 2.38
N GLU A 200 22.07 0.31 3.69
CA GLU A 200 22.40 -0.82 4.57
C GLU A 200 21.28 -1.87 4.65
N LEU A 201 20.04 -1.47 4.28
CA LEU A 201 18.90 -2.38 4.27
C LEU A 201 18.86 -3.15 2.95
N GLY A 202 18.97 -4.49 3.06
CA GLY A 202 18.99 -5.41 1.92
C GLY A 202 17.66 -5.53 1.16
N LEU A 203 17.64 -6.39 0.14
CA LEU A 203 16.51 -6.58 -0.76
C LEU A 203 15.21 -6.96 -0.02
N ARG A 204 15.29 -7.79 1.04
CA ARG A 204 14.10 -8.17 1.84
C ARG A 204 13.43 -6.96 2.47
N HIS A 205 14.21 -5.99 2.99
CA HIS A 205 13.64 -4.76 3.54
C HIS A 205 12.99 -3.90 2.45
N ARG A 206 13.62 -3.78 1.28
CA ARG A 206 13.05 -3.03 0.14
C ARG A 206 11.78 -3.67 -0.38
N ALA A 207 11.70 -5.00 -0.41
CA ALA A 207 10.51 -5.75 -0.78
C ALA A 207 9.39 -5.59 0.26
N ALA A 208 9.73 -5.66 1.56
CA ALA A 208 8.77 -5.39 2.64
C ALA A 208 8.20 -3.97 2.58
N MET A 209 9.07 -2.99 2.32
CA MET A 209 8.62 -1.61 2.11
C MET A 209 7.69 -1.51 0.90
N GLY A 210 8.07 -2.13 -0.22
CA GLY A 210 7.27 -2.11 -1.46
C GLY A 210 5.86 -2.64 -1.24
N ILE A 211 5.71 -3.82 -0.64
CA ILE A 211 4.38 -4.39 -0.37
C ILE A 211 3.59 -3.55 0.63
N SER A 212 4.23 -2.98 1.65
CA SER A 212 3.56 -2.13 2.65
C SER A 212 3.09 -0.79 2.11
N GLN A 213 3.65 -0.33 0.98
CA GLN A 213 3.22 0.89 0.28
C GLN A 213 2.00 0.66 -0.62
N VAL A 214 1.87 -0.56 -1.16
CA VAL A 214 0.82 -0.88 -2.14
C VAL A 214 -0.36 -1.66 -1.55
N SER A 215 -0.24 -2.12 -0.30
CA SER A 215 -1.28 -2.89 0.40
C SER A 215 -1.40 -2.47 1.87
N ASP A 216 -2.41 -3.01 2.57
CA ASP A 216 -2.58 -2.86 4.02
C ASP A 216 -1.97 -4.03 4.81
N ALA A 217 -1.16 -4.86 4.15
CA ALA A 217 -0.48 -5.99 4.77
C ALA A 217 0.65 -5.55 5.71
N HIS A 218 0.92 -6.37 6.71
CA HIS A 218 2.08 -6.24 7.57
C HIS A 218 3.20 -7.14 7.04
N ALA A 219 4.36 -6.57 6.76
CA ALA A 219 5.52 -7.34 6.34
C ALA A 219 6.55 -7.39 7.47
N ILE A 220 6.81 -8.60 7.98
CA ILE A 220 7.76 -8.88 9.05
C ILE A 220 9.07 -9.31 8.40
N ILE A 221 10.18 -8.68 8.80
CA ILE A 221 11.50 -8.93 8.27
C ILE A 221 12.41 -9.41 9.42
N VAL A 222 13.14 -10.47 9.19
CA VAL A 222 14.28 -10.89 10.01
C VAL A 222 15.56 -10.64 9.21
N SER A 223 16.46 -9.83 9.75
CA SER A 223 17.73 -9.52 9.09
C SER A 223 18.72 -10.68 9.20
N GLU A 224 19.29 -11.10 8.08
CA GLU A 224 20.35 -12.12 8.06
C GLU A 224 21.70 -11.58 8.52
N GLU A 225 21.90 -10.27 8.52
CA GLU A 225 23.14 -9.63 8.95
C GLU A 225 23.16 -9.39 10.45
N THR A 226 22.09 -8.78 10.97
CA THR A 226 22.03 -8.35 12.38
C THR A 226 21.19 -9.28 13.25
N GLY A 227 20.27 -10.05 12.67
CA GLY A 227 19.26 -10.83 13.40
C GLY A 227 18.11 -9.96 13.93
N SER A 228 18.12 -8.65 13.65
CA SER A 228 17.05 -7.75 14.09
C SER A 228 15.72 -8.05 13.37
N ILE A 229 14.62 -7.82 14.10
CA ILE A 229 13.28 -8.00 13.57
C ILE A 229 12.67 -6.60 13.37
N SER A 230 12.05 -6.39 12.21
CA SER A 230 11.33 -5.17 11.86
C SER A 230 10.00 -5.50 11.23
N VAL A 231 9.04 -4.60 11.36
CA VAL A 231 7.75 -4.68 10.67
C VAL A 231 7.61 -3.49 9.76
N ALA A 232 7.33 -3.72 8.47
CA ALA A 232 6.96 -2.67 7.53
C ALA A 232 5.43 -2.60 7.42
N TYR A 233 4.89 -1.40 7.61
CA TYR A 233 3.47 -1.12 7.52
C TYR A 233 3.24 0.29 7.01
N LYS A 234 2.36 0.47 6.02
CA LYS A 234 2.03 1.77 5.40
C LYS A 234 3.26 2.60 4.99
N GLY A 235 4.28 1.93 4.44
CA GLY A 235 5.49 2.58 3.97
C GLY A 235 6.44 3.06 5.07
N GLN A 236 6.34 2.51 6.28
CA GLN A 236 7.21 2.82 7.42
C GLN A 236 7.74 1.54 8.07
N PHE A 237 8.96 1.61 8.62
CA PHE A 237 9.54 0.54 9.42
C PHE A 237 9.34 0.77 10.91
N TYR A 238 8.94 -0.29 11.59
CA TYR A 238 8.81 -0.34 13.05
C TYR A 238 9.77 -1.42 13.57
N PRO A 239 10.86 -1.04 14.24
CA PRO A 239 11.75 -2.01 14.86
C PRO A 239 11.02 -2.72 16.02
N VAL A 240 11.18 -4.03 16.11
CA VAL A 240 10.64 -4.84 17.20
C VAL A 240 11.73 -5.11 18.20
N SER A 241 11.59 -4.55 19.41
CA SER A 241 12.45 -4.90 20.55
C SER A 241 11.77 -5.99 21.36
N TYR A 242 12.46 -7.10 21.59
CA TYR A 242 12.06 -8.15 22.52
C TYR A 242 13.06 -8.15 23.67
N THR A 243 12.77 -7.34 24.67
CA THR A 243 13.40 -7.36 26.00
C THR A 243 12.46 -8.00 26.99
#